data_01a02a8f1a0dc4b439945d2409553788
#
_entry.id   01a02a8f1a0dc4b439945d2409553788
#
_cell.length_a   1.000
_cell.length_b   1.000
_cell.length_c   1.000
_cell.angle_alpha   90.00
_cell.angle_beta   90.00
_cell.angle_gamma   90.00
#
_symmetry.space_group_name_H-M   'P 1'
#
loop_
_entity.id
_entity.type
_entity.pdbx_description
1 polymer ?
#
loop_
_entity_poly.entity_id
_entity_poly.type
_entity_poly.pdbx_seq_one_letter_code
_entity_poly.pdbx_strand_id
1 'polypeptide(L)'
;MGRPGNRLKQFAAILLFAGLAACAGAPSETQAPSPFAALSASANGNGFSENGLAALDVAMASAVDDGHVKGISTLLVRDGEVIHYFTHGIRRAEDQAPVTEDTIFRIYSMSKPLTGVALMTLYEDGAFSLDDPVTKFVPEFADIKVQQGADANGQPILAEMDHVPTMRELMSHTAGFGYGLGGDDPVNQAFRDQAVLGSPDLDTYIAKVAGIPLLFQPGSDWSYSTAVDIQGYVIQKISGKPFGQYLQDEIFAPLGMTDTAFFVPEAKRNRFSDVFSRNAETGEQTPLDAPRFAYREGAFGMEAGGHGLVSTLGDYARFCQ
;
A
#
# COMPACT_ATOMS: atom_id res chain seq x y z
N MET A 1 63.18 1.93 50.85
CA MET A 1 64.34 2.28 50.00
C MET A 1 63.78 2.80 48.69
N GLY A 2 63.83 4.02 48.41
CA GLY A 2 64.77 4.99 48.00
C GLY A 2 64.10 5.86 46.96
N ARG A 3 63.80 7.07 47.28
CA ARG A 3 63.58 8.28 46.42
C ARG A 3 64.85 8.54 45.55
N PRO A 4 64.91 9.51 44.62
CA PRO A 4 64.13 10.72 44.34
C PRO A 4 63.90 10.95 42.85
N GLY A 5 63.04 11.78 42.33
CA GLY A 5 62.98 13.25 42.39
C GLY A 5 63.59 13.94 41.17
N ASN A 6 62.82 14.66 40.39
CA ASN A 6 63.17 16.07 40.10
C ASN A 6 62.06 16.85 39.36
N ARG A 7 61.94 18.11 39.78
CA ARG A 7 61.10 19.20 39.25
C ARG A 7 61.80 19.88 38.09
N LEU A 8 61.04 20.54 37.21
CA LEU A 8 61.29 21.95 36.72
C LEU A 8 60.06 22.31 35.86
N LYS A 9 59.27 23.23 36.32
CA LYS A 9 59.16 24.69 36.19
C LYS A 9 58.85 25.18 34.75
N GLN A 10 57.62 25.66 34.62
CA GLN A 10 57.18 27.00 34.11
C GLN A 10 57.78 27.48 32.77
N PHE A 11 56.83 27.77 31.83
CA PHE A 11 56.71 29.16 31.34
C PHE A 11 55.30 29.34 30.70
N ALA A 12 54.59 30.36 31.19
CA ALA A 12 53.36 30.85 30.59
C ALA A 12 53.74 31.72 29.38
N ALA A 13 53.00 31.48 28.27
CA ALA A 13 52.92 32.48 27.20
C ALA A 13 51.44 32.62 26.81
N ILE A 14 50.91 33.76 27.22
CA ILE A 14 49.58 34.26 26.79
C ILE A 14 49.79 34.82 25.38
N LEU A 15 49.11 34.18 24.40
CA LEU A 15 48.95 34.73 23.06
C LEU A 15 47.44 34.96 22.87
N LEU A 16 47.04 36.24 22.93
CA LEU A 16 45.76 36.71 22.44
C LEU A 16 45.71 36.51 20.93
N PHE A 17 44.84 35.63 20.45
CA PHE A 17 44.37 35.64 19.08
C PHE A 17 42.93 36.12 19.03
N ALA A 18 42.74 37.25 18.35
CA ALA A 18 41.44 37.82 18.03
C ALA A 18 40.70 36.85 17.11
N GLY A 19 39.55 36.36 17.57
CA GLY A 19 38.70 35.50 16.77
C GLY A 19 38.02 36.28 15.66
N LEU A 20 38.32 35.89 14.41
CA LEU A 20 37.36 36.06 13.33
C LEU A 20 36.34 34.91 13.45
N ALA A 21 35.12 35.24 13.89
CA ALA A 21 33.98 34.34 13.76
C ALA A 21 33.67 34.18 12.27
N ALA A 22 34.21 33.14 11.66
CA ALA A 22 33.66 32.66 10.41
C ALA A 22 32.27 32.04 10.70
N CYS A 23 31.22 32.65 10.20
CA CYS A 23 29.92 32.02 10.09
C CYS A 23 30.11 30.78 9.20
N ALA A 24 30.31 29.63 9.83
CA ALA A 24 30.13 28.36 9.18
C ALA A 24 28.65 28.26 8.85
N GLY A 25 28.29 28.47 7.60
CA GLY A 25 26.95 28.14 7.08
C GLY A 25 26.62 26.72 7.49
N ALA A 26 25.41 26.51 8.01
CA ALA A 26 24.88 25.18 8.23
C ALA A 26 25.09 24.38 6.93
N PRO A 27 25.46 23.08 7.03
CA PRO A 27 25.53 22.25 5.83
C PRO A 27 24.16 22.32 5.16
N SER A 28 24.13 22.69 3.89
CA SER A 28 22.91 22.61 3.09
C SER A 28 22.47 21.15 3.18
N GLU A 29 21.28 20.91 3.73
CA GLU A 29 20.62 19.61 3.58
C GLU A 29 20.65 19.32 2.08
N THR A 30 21.42 18.31 1.71
CA THR A 30 21.36 17.76 0.36
C THR A 30 19.97 17.19 0.21
N GLN A 31 19.11 17.94 -0.46
CA GLN A 31 17.76 17.52 -0.78
C GLN A 31 17.87 16.14 -1.45
N ALA A 32 17.19 15.14 -0.89
CA ALA A 32 17.15 13.82 -1.49
C ALA A 32 16.76 13.97 -2.97
N PRO A 33 17.37 13.20 -3.89
CA PRO A 33 16.99 13.29 -5.29
C PRO A 33 15.48 13.08 -5.45
N SER A 34 14.85 13.88 -6.32
CA SER A 34 13.43 13.76 -6.60
C SER A 34 13.06 12.29 -6.85
N PRO A 35 11.97 11.76 -6.27
CA PRO A 35 11.49 10.42 -6.55
C PRO A 35 11.21 10.19 -8.05
N PHE A 36 11.09 11.27 -8.84
CA PHE A 36 10.99 11.21 -10.30
C PHE A 36 12.33 11.35 -11.03
N ALA A 37 13.46 11.43 -10.32
CA ALA A 37 14.78 11.61 -10.94
C ALA A 37 15.17 10.50 -11.93
N ALA A 38 14.55 9.32 -11.81
CA ALA A 38 14.70 8.22 -12.76
C ALA A 38 13.80 8.36 -14.00
N LEU A 39 12.85 9.30 -14.01
CA LEU A 39 11.94 9.59 -15.11
C LEU A 39 12.35 10.91 -15.76
N SER A 40 12.58 10.90 -17.05
CA SER A 40 12.91 12.12 -17.80
C SER A 40 11.73 13.09 -17.81
N ALA A 41 11.98 14.38 -17.66
CA ALA A 41 10.94 15.40 -17.85
C ALA A 41 10.83 15.77 -19.34
N SER A 42 9.59 15.78 -19.86
CA SER A 42 9.34 16.19 -21.24
C SER A 42 9.29 17.73 -21.37
N ALA A 43 10.19 18.28 -22.17
CA ALA A 43 10.21 19.72 -22.43
C ALA A 43 9.06 20.21 -23.34
N ASN A 44 8.36 19.29 -24.04
CA ASN A 44 7.41 19.62 -25.10
C ASN A 44 5.99 19.08 -24.85
N GLY A 45 5.64 18.69 -23.60
CA GLY A 45 4.31 18.16 -23.26
C GLY A 45 3.93 16.85 -23.98
N ASN A 46 4.79 16.29 -24.80
CA ASN A 46 4.68 15.02 -25.51
C ASN A 46 3.25 14.73 -26.06
N GLY A 47 2.66 15.72 -26.76
CA GLY A 47 1.32 15.62 -27.36
C GLY A 47 0.17 16.09 -26.45
N PHE A 48 0.46 16.56 -25.23
CA PHE A 48 -0.51 17.25 -24.38
C PHE A 48 -0.44 18.75 -24.57
N SER A 49 -1.58 19.43 -24.62
CA SER A 49 -1.61 20.89 -24.74
C SER A 49 -1.39 21.54 -23.35
N GLU A 50 -0.67 22.66 -23.32
CA GLU A 50 -0.48 23.45 -22.09
C GLU A 50 -1.82 23.85 -21.46
N ASN A 51 -2.80 24.25 -22.26
CA ASN A 51 -4.14 24.60 -21.78
C ASN A 51 -4.85 23.39 -21.15
N GLY A 52 -4.65 22.17 -21.70
CA GLY A 52 -5.22 20.95 -21.16
C GLY A 52 -4.61 20.59 -19.80
N LEU A 53 -3.29 20.73 -19.66
CA LEU A 53 -2.59 20.51 -18.39
C LEU A 53 -2.98 21.55 -17.34
N ALA A 54 -3.06 22.82 -17.71
CA ALA A 54 -3.54 23.88 -16.83
C ALA A 54 -5.01 23.67 -16.38
N ALA A 55 -5.87 23.18 -17.27
CA ALA A 55 -7.25 22.83 -16.92
C ALA A 55 -7.31 21.63 -15.94
N LEU A 56 -6.39 20.67 -16.09
CA LEU A 56 -6.25 19.57 -15.12
C LEU A 56 -5.88 20.09 -13.73
N ASP A 57 -4.91 21.01 -13.64
CA ASP A 57 -4.51 21.63 -12.37
C ASP A 57 -5.67 22.35 -11.68
N VAL A 58 -6.42 23.14 -12.45
CA VAL A 58 -7.60 23.82 -11.92
C VAL A 58 -8.64 22.83 -11.41
N ALA A 59 -8.91 21.75 -12.14
CA ALA A 59 -9.87 20.73 -11.72
C ALA A 59 -9.40 20.00 -10.45
N MET A 60 -8.11 19.69 -10.34
CA MET A 60 -7.53 19.02 -9.16
C MET A 60 -7.50 19.95 -7.95
N ALA A 61 -7.14 21.23 -8.13
CA ALA A 61 -7.20 22.23 -7.07
C ALA A 61 -8.64 22.42 -6.56
N SER A 62 -9.61 22.56 -7.48
CA SER A 62 -11.03 22.70 -7.09
C SER A 62 -11.54 21.52 -6.27
N ALA A 63 -11.09 20.29 -6.53
CA ALA A 63 -11.48 19.14 -5.73
C ALA A 63 -11.07 19.27 -4.24
N VAL A 64 -9.96 19.98 -3.97
CA VAL A 64 -9.51 20.28 -2.60
C VAL A 64 -10.25 21.50 -2.05
N ASP A 65 -10.31 22.58 -2.82
CA ASP A 65 -10.85 23.88 -2.38
C ASP A 65 -12.37 23.79 -2.12
N ASP A 66 -13.09 22.98 -2.90
CA ASP A 66 -14.52 22.67 -2.71
C ASP A 66 -14.76 21.60 -1.59
N GLY A 67 -13.70 21.12 -0.95
CA GLY A 67 -13.78 20.20 0.18
C GLY A 67 -14.19 18.77 -0.19
N HIS A 68 -13.91 18.30 -1.41
CA HIS A 68 -14.12 16.90 -1.77
C HIS A 68 -13.03 15.99 -1.18
N VAL A 69 -11.77 16.45 -1.19
CA VAL A 69 -10.61 15.80 -0.55
C VAL A 69 -9.77 16.83 0.19
N LYS A 70 -8.90 16.43 1.12
CA LYS A 70 -8.01 17.34 1.85
C LYS A 70 -6.70 17.63 1.13
N GLY A 71 -6.28 16.70 0.32
CA GLY A 71 -5.06 16.85 -0.47
C GLY A 71 -5.04 15.88 -1.64
N ILE A 72 -4.34 16.27 -2.67
CA ILE A 72 -4.25 15.50 -3.91
C ILE A 72 -2.81 15.55 -4.47
N SER A 73 -2.41 14.47 -5.10
CA SER A 73 -1.18 14.35 -5.86
C SER A 73 -1.48 13.63 -7.17
N THR A 74 -1.08 14.21 -8.30
CA THR A 74 -1.28 13.61 -9.63
C THR A 74 0.00 13.60 -10.42
N LEU A 75 0.19 12.57 -11.22
CA LEU A 75 1.31 12.38 -12.11
C LEU A 75 0.80 11.86 -13.45
N LEU A 76 1.25 12.48 -14.52
CA LEU A 76 1.02 12.03 -15.87
C LEU A 76 2.36 11.64 -16.49
N VAL A 77 2.46 10.40 -16.95
CA VAL A 77 3.65 9.86 -17.60
C VAL A 77 3.25 9.35 -18.99
N ARG A 78 4.07 9.59 -19.99
CA ARG A 78 3.91 9.06 -21.33
C ARG A 78 5.27 8.74 -21.94
N ASP A 79 5.37 7.55 -22.53
CA ASP A 79 6.60 7.08 -23.20
C ASP A 79 7.83 7.14 -22.27
N GLY A 80 7.66 6.84 -20.97
CA GLY A 80 8.72 6.91 -19.97
C GLY A 80 9.08 8.31 -19.46
N GLU A 81 8.38 9.35 -19.92
CA GLU A 81 8.64 10.75 -19.54
C GLU A 81 7.54 11.32 -18.65
N VAL A 82 7.92 12.05 -17.59
CA VAL A 82 6.97 12.83 -16.78
C VAL A 82 6.51 14.03 -17.60
N ILE A 83 5.24 14.02 -17.95
CA ILE A 83 4.60 15.10 -18.68
C ILE A 83 4.12 16.19 -17.72
N HIS A 84 3.56 15.77 -16.58
CA HIS A 84 2.93 16.68 -15.66
C HIS A 84 2.93 16.07 -14.26
N TYR A 85 3.16 16.91 -13.28
CA TYR A 85 3.08 16.61 -11.85
C TYR A 85 2.40 17.77 -11.13
N PHE A 86 1.47 17.44 -10.23
CA PHE A 86 0.75 18.44 -9.45
C PHE A 86 0.45 17.95 -8.05
N THR A 87 0.55 18.83 -7.05
CA THR A 87 0.11 18.60 -5.69
C THR A 87 -0.66 19.81 -5.17
N HIS A 88 -1.70 19.55 -4.36
CA HIS A 88 -2.46 20.62 -3.73
C HIS A 88 -3.05 20.12 -2.40
N GLY A 89 -3.28 21.04 -1.45
CA GLY A 89 -3.89 20.76 -0.15
C GLY A 89 -2.92 20.19 0.88
N ILE A 90 -3.47 19.56 1.92
CA ILE A 90 -2.74 19.11 3.10
C ILE A 90 -2.76 17.59 3.21
N ARG A 91 -1.65 17.03 3.71
CA ARG A 91 -1.52 15.60 4.05
C ARG A 91 -1.82 15.32 5.53
N ARG A 92 -1.72 16.32 6.41
CA ARG A 92 -1.87 16.16 7.85
C ARG A 92 -2.68 17.31 8.46
N ALA A 93 -3.65 16.96 9.31
CA ALA A 93 -4.57 17.92 9.89
C ALA A 93 -3.94 18.71 11.05
N GLU A 94 -3.10 18.07 11.87
CA GLU A 94 -2.53 18.63 13.09
C GLU A 94 -1.73 19.91 12.85
N ASP A 95 -0.85 19.89 11.85
CA ASP A 95 0.08 20.98 11.54
C ASP A 95 -0.16 21.60 10.15
N GLN A 96 -1.23 21.19 9.47
CA GLN A 96 -1.58 21.63 8.10
C GLN A 96 -0.44 21.39 7.10
N ALA A 97 0.38 20.34 7.33
CA ALA A 97 1.48 20.00 6.46
C ALA A 97 1.00 19.74 5.01
N PRO A 98 1.59 20.40 4.01
CA PRO A 98 1.12 20.28 2.63
C PRO A 98 1.38 18.88 2.05
N VAL A 99 0.59 18.46 1.06
CA VAL A 99 0.95 17.34 0.19
C VAL A 99 2.22 17.70 -0.57
N THR A 100 3.17 16.77 -0.58
CA THR A 100 4.47 16.91 -1.23
C THR A 100 4.73 15.72 -2.16
N GLU A 101 5.73 15.82 -3.00
CA GLU A 101 6.15 14.78 -3.94
C GLU A 101 6.44 13.44 -3.25
N ASP A 102 6.97 13.50 -2.03
CA ASP A 102 7.34 12.36 -1.21
C ASP A 102 6.29 11.96 -0.16
N THR A 103 5.06 12.49 -0.26
CA THR A 103 3.97 12.11 0.64
C THR A 103 3.66 10.62 0.48
N ILE A 104 3.64 9.92 1.62
CA ILE A 104 3.29 8.50 1.70
C ILE A 104 1.78 8.38 1.90
N PHE A 105 1.12 7.68 1.00
CA PHE A 105 -0.32 7.43 1.03
C PHE A 105 -0.63 5.97 1.36
N ARG A 106 -1.78 5.70 1.97
CA ARG A 106 -2.40 4.38 1.95
C ARG A 106 -2.96 4.19 0.55
N ILE A 107 -2.44 3.21 -0.18
CA ILE A 107 -2.83 3.02 -1.58
C ILE A 107 -4.01 2.06 -1.75
N TYR A 108 -4.50 1.47 -0.65
CA TYR A 108 -5.65 0.58 -0.66
C TYR A 108 -5.63 -0.39 -1.86
N SER A 109 -6.68 -0.42 -2.66
CA SER A 109 -6.82 -1.36 -3.78
C SER A 109 -5.79 -1.19 -4.90
N MET A 110 -5.01 -0.12 -4.90
CA MET A 110 -3.82 -0.02 -5.74
C MET A 110 -2.71 -1.01 -5.30
N SER A 111 -2.86 -1.67 -4.14
CA SER A 111 -2.01 -2.82 -3.75
C SER A 111 -2.18 -4.03 -4.68
N LYS A 112 -3.38 -4.22 -5.26
CA LYS A 112 -3.72 -5.40 -6.06
C LYS A 112 -2.83 -5.63 -7.29
N PRO A 113 -2.51 -4.62 -8.09
CA PRO A 113 -1.57 -4.80 -9.22
C PRO A 113 -0.19 -5.29 -8.76
N LEU A 114 0.33 -4.76 -7.65
CA LEU A 114 1.62 -5.17 -7.08
C LEU A 114 1.60 -6.65 -6.66
N THR A 115 0.54 -7.08 -5.97
CA THR A 115 0.34 -8.48 -5.59
C THR A 115 0.19 -9.38 -6.82
N GLY A 116 -0.59 -8.94 -7.81
CA GLY A 116 -0.80 -9.69 -9.05
C GLY A 116 0.50 -9.89 -9.84
N VAL A 117 1.33 -8.84 -9.98
CA VAL A 117 2.64 -8.94 -10.63
C VAL A 117 3.56 -9.88 -9.84
N ALA A 118 3.60 -9.76 -8.51
CA ALA A 118 4.38 -10.66 -7.66
C ALA A 118 3.95 -12.14 -7.81
N LEU A 119 2.66 -12.41 -7.95
CA LEU A 119 2.19 -13.76 -8.24
C LEU A 119 2.62 -14.22 -9.65
N MET A 120 2.63 -13.31 -10.63
CA MET A 120 3.05 -13.62 -11.99
C MET A 120 4.55 -13.89 -12.12
N THR A 121 5.43 -13.37 -11.25
CA THR A 121 6.84 -13.79 -11.22
C THR A 121 6.97 -15.29 -10.91
N LEU A 122 6.17 -15.79 -9.95
CA LEU A 122 6.12 -17.23 -9.64
C LEU A 122 5.52 -18.06 -10.78
N TYR A 123 4.60 -17.49 -11.57
CA TYR A 123 4.08 -18.13 -12.78
C TYR A 123 5.17 -18.25 -13.87
N GLU A 124 5.94 -17.20 -14.10
CA GLU A 124 7.07 -17.19 -15.04
C GLU A 124 8.14 -18.21 -14.66
N ASP A 125 8.37 -18.41 -13.35
CA ASP A 125 9.27 -19.44 -12.83
C ASP A 125 8.70 -20.87 -12.94
N GLY A 126 7.45 -21.02 -13.42
CA GLY A 126 6.78 -22.32 -13.54
C GLY A 126 6.35 -22.94 -12.21
N ALA A 127 6.27 -22.15 -11.12
CA ALA A 127 5.89 -22.63 -9.80
C ALA A 127 4.41 -23.04 -9.71
N PHE A 128 3.57 -22.50 -10.59
CA PHE A 128 2.17 -22.89 -10.72
C PHE A 128 1.66 -22.71 -12.16
N SER A 129 0.52 -23.34 -12.46
CA SER A 129 -0.26 -23.13 -13.68
C SER A 129 -1.54 -22.34 -13.36
N LEU A 130 -2.04 -21.55 -14.33
CA LEU A 130 -3.33 -20.87 -14.18
C LEU A 130 -4.49 -21.85 -14.02
N ASP A 131 -4.35 -23.07 -14.50
CA ASP A 131 -5.36 -24.13 -14.39
C ASP A 131 -5.17 -25.04 -13.16
N ASP A 132 -4.15 -24.79 -12.34
CA ASP A 132 -4.00 -25.48 -11.04
C ASP A 132 -5.18 -25.13 -10.13
N PRO A 133 -5.74 -26.11 -9.38
CA PRO A 133 -6.74 -25.83 -8.37
C PRO A 133 -6.11 -25.03 -7.20
N VAL A 134 -6.81 -24.04 -6.69
CA VAL A 134 -6.35 -23.22 -5.55
C VAL A 134 -6.00 -24.09 -4.34
N THR A 135 -6.69 -25.23 -4.17
CA THR A 135 -6.42 -26.19 -3.07
C THR A 135 -5.05 -26.83 -3.12
N LYS A 136 -4.32 -26.75 -4.23
CA LYS A 136 -2.90 -27.14 -4.28
C LYS A 136 -2.05 -26.33 -3.31
N PHE A 137 -2.43 -25.07 -3.07
CA PHE A 137 -1.72 -24.11 -2.20
C PHE A 137 -2.48 -23.77 -0.93
N VAL A 138 -3.81 -23.90 -0.94
CA VAL A 138 -4.73 -23.58 0.13
C VAL A 138 -5.67 -24.77 0.34
N PRO A 139 -5.19 -25.89 0.91
CA PRO A 139 -5.99 -27.12 1.08
C PRO A 139 -7.25 -26.89 1.95
N GLU A 140 -7.28 -25.85 2.78
CA GLU A 140 -8.41 -25.46 3.61
C GLU A 140 -9.67 -25.14 2.78
N PHE A 141 -9.53 -24.88 1.48
CA PHE A 141 -10.66 -24.55 0.60
C PHE A 141 -11.32 -25.78 -0.05
N ALA A 142 -10.88 -26.99 0.26
CA ALA A 142 -11.39 -28.22 -0.38
C ALA A 142 -12.90 -28.44 -0.16
N ASP A 143 -13.41 -28.06 1.01
CA ASP A 143 -14.79 -28.33 1.45
C ASP A 143 -15.69 -27.09 1.52
N ILE A 144 -15.24 -25.96 0.94
CA ILE A 144 -16.06 -24.73 0.90
C ILE A 144 -17.34 -25.03 0.12
N LYS A 145 -18.48 -24.55 0.65
CA LYS A 145 -19.79 -24.67 0.01
C LYS A 145 -20.09 -23.43 -0.83
N VAL A 146 -21.09 -23.54 -1.68
CA VAL A 146 -21.58 -22.44 -2.51
C VAL A 146 -22.99 -22.07 -2.04
N GLN A 147 -23.27 -20.78 -1.87
CA GLN A 147 -24.60 -20.29 -1.54
C GLN A 147 -25.49 -20.35 -2.79
N GLN A 148 -26.66 -20.98 -2.64
CA GLN A 148 -27.70 -21.06 -3.69
C GLN A 148 -28.97 -20.29 -3.32
N GLY A 149 -28.86 -19.20 -2.56
CA GLY A 149 -29.98 -18.41 -2.05
C GLY A 149 -30.13 -18.50 -0.54
N ALA A 150 -31.29 -18.14 -0.04
CA ALA A 150 -31.63 -18.20 1.37
C ALA A 150 -33.00 -18.90 1.59
N ASP A 151 -33.11 -19.59 2.71
CA ASP A 151 -34.38 -20.19 3.14
C ASP A 151 -35.37 -19.11 3.66
N ALA A 152 -36.56 -19.54 4.07
CA ALA A 152 -37.60 -18.65 4.60
C ALA A 152 -37.19 -17.88 5.87
N ASN A 153 -36.14 -18.31 6.56
CA ASN A 153 -35.57 -17.67 7.76
C ASN A 153 -34.36 -16.80 7.44
N GLY A 154 -33.99 -16.65 6.14
CA GLY A 154 -32.82 -15.90 5.70
C GLY A 154 -31.47 -16.65 5.84
N GLN A 155 -31.51 -17.97 6.17
CA GLN A 155 -30.29 -18.77 6.26
C GLN A 155 -29.83 -19.20 4.86
N PRO A 156 -28.50 -19.23 4.58
CA PRO A 156 -28.00 -19.63 3.28
C PRO A 156 -28.34 -21.10 2.98
N ILE A 157 -28.89 -21.36 1.80
CA ILE A 157 -29.00 -22.71 1.22
C ILE A 157 -27.65 -23.00 0.57
N LEU A 158 -27.00 -24.10 0.99
CA LEU A 158 -25.65 -24.46 0.56
C LEU A 158 -25.66 -25.65 -0.41
N ALA A 159 -24.78 -25.60 -1.40
CA ALA A 159 -24.49 -26.68 -2.33
C ALA A 159 -22.98 -27.00 -2.36
N GLU A 160 -22.65 -28.14 -2.96
CA GLU A 160 -21.25 -28.47 -3.29
C GLU A 160 -20.76 -27.53 -4.42
N MET A 161 -19.46 -27.33 -4.48
CA MET A 161 -18.82 -26.72 -5.66
C MET A 161 -18.93 -27.66 -6.86
N ASP A 162 -19.20 -27.13 -8.05
CA ASP A 162 -19.12 -27.88 -9.30
C ASP A 162 -17.67 -28.28 -9.61
N HIS A 163 -16.71 -27.44 -9.23
CA HIS A 163 -15.27 -27.71 -9.24
C HIS A 163 -14.56 -26.80 -8.23
N VAL A 164 -13.37 -27.18 -7.81
CA VAL A 164 -12.49 -26.33 -6.99
C VAL A 164 -12.02 -25.14 -7.82
N PRO A 165 -12.08 -23.88 -7.29
CA PRO A 165 -11.58 -22.73 -8.03
C PRO A 165 -10.15 -22.91 -8.52
N THR A 166 -9.89 -22.50 -9.75
CA THR A 166 -8.55 -22.47 -10.35
C THR A 166 -7.80 -21.20 -9.98
N MET A 167 -6.48 -21.18 -10.15
CA MET A 167 -5.67 -19.96 -9.99
C MET A 167 -6.12 -18.86 -10.95
N ARG A 168 -6.56 -19.21 -12.17
CA ARG A 168 -7.15 -18.28 -13.15
C ARG A 168 -8.39 -17.59 -12.59
N GLU A 169 -9.31 -18.34 -12.02
CA GLU A 169 -10.55 -17.84 -11.45
C GLU A 169 -10.28 -16.98 -10.19
N LEU A 170 -9.29 -17.37 -9.36
CA LEU A 170 -8.84 -16.56 -8.24
C LEU A 170 -8.29 -15.21 -8.71
N MET A 171 -7.44 -15.19 -9.74
CA MET A 171 -6.82 -13.96 -10.24
C MET A 171 -7.79 -13.04 -11.00
N SER A 172 -8.88 -13.59 -11.55
CA SER A 172 -9.89 -12.83 -12.31
C SER A 172 -11.11 -12.42 -11.49
N HIS A 173 -11.16 -12.70 -10.18
CA HIS A 173 -12.32 -12.47 -9.32
C HIS A 173 -13.57 -13.29 -9.72
N THR A 174 -13.39 -14.43 -10.36
CA THR A 174 -14.48 -15.35 -10.75
C THR A 174 -14.53 -16.61 -9.89
N ALA A 175 -13.70 -16.71 -8.86
CA ALA A 175 -13.68 -17.87 -7.94
C ALA A 175 -14.87 -17.94 -6.98
N GLY A 176 -15.73 -16.94 -6.91
CA GLY A 176 -16.93 -16.91 -6.07
C GLY A 176 -16.72 -16.37 -4.65
N PHE A 177 -15.54 -15.94 -4.24
CA PHE A 177 -15.32 -15.40 -2.90
C PHE A 177 -16.07 -14.08 -2.67
N GLY A 178 -16.51 -13.82 -1.42
CA GLY A 178 -17.01 -12.53 -0.95
C GLY A 178 -15.90 -11.58 -0.55
N TYR A 179 -16.27 -10.42 0.03
CA TYR A 179 -15.31 -9.44 0.56
C TYR A 179 -15.78 -8.73 1.84
N GLY A 180 -17.11 -8.73 2.09
CA GLY A 180 -17.69 -7.95 3.18
C GLY A 180 -17.90 -6.46 2.86
N LEU A 181 -17.48 -5.98 1.68
CA LEU A 181 -17.63 -4.58 1.24
C LEU A 181 -18.91 -4.31 0.43
N GLY A 182 -19.55 -5.35 -0.09
CA GLY A 182 -20.78 -5.26 -0.88
C GLY A 182 -21.99 -5.78 -0.10
N GLY A 183 -23.17 -5.67 -0.67
CA GLY A 183 -24.44 -6.29 -0.33
C GLY A 183 -24.76 -6.73 1.10
N ASP A 184 -26.03 -7.00 1.32
CA ASP A 184 -26.52 -7.58 2.58
C ASP A 184 -26.78 -9.10 2.44
N ASP A 185 -26.12 -9.74 1.46
CA ASP A 185 -26.16 -11.19 1.34
C ASP A 185 -25.42 -11.87 2.50
N PRO A 186 -25.81 -13.12 2.85
CA PRO A 186 -25.26 -13.82 4.00
C PRO A 186 -23.74 -14.04 3.93
N VAL A 187 -23.14 -14.18 2.74
CA VAL A 187 -21.71 -14.36 2.57
C VAL A 187 -20.94 -13.10 2.96
N ASN A 188 -21.31 -11.94 2.38
CA ASN A 188 -20.68 -10.67 2.73
C ASN A 188 -20.96 -10.28 4.18
N GLN A 189 -22.13 -10.63 4.73
CA GLN A 189 -22.41 -10.44 6.16
C GLN A 189 -21.46 -11.28 7.03
N ALA A 190 -21.22 -12.54 6.68
CA ALA A 190 -20.30 -13.41 7.42
C ALA A 190 -18.85 -12.87 7.42
N PHE A 191 -18.39 -12.27 6.31
CA PHE A 191 -17.09 -11.57 6.25
C PHE A 191 -17.00 -10.44 7.27
N ARG A 192 -18.08 -9.65 7.43
CA ARG A 192 -18.14 -8.54 8.41
C ARG A 192 -18.19 -9.06 9.84
N ASP A 193 -19.09 -10.00 10.12
CA ASP A 193 -19.34 -10.53 11.48
C ASP A 193 -18.10 -11.23 12.06
N GLN A 194 -17.36 -11.95 11.21
CA GLN A 194 -16.11 -12.61 11.60
C GLN A 194 -14.90 -11.67 11.54
N ALA A 195 -15.08 -10.40 11.17
CA ALA A 195 -14.01 -9.44 10.98
C ALA A 195 -12.83 -10.03 10.17
N VAL A 196 -13.12 -10.64 9.01
CA VAL A 196 -12.16 -11.37 8.20
C VAL A 196 -10.98 -10.48 7.80
N LEU A 197 -11.24 -9.26 7.30
CA LEU A 197 -10.21 -8.30 6.90
C LEU A 197 -9.41 -7.72 8.08
N GLY A 198 -9.86 -7.94 9.32
CA GLY A 198 -9.16 -7.58 10.56
C GLY A 198 -8.35 -8.72 11.17
N SER A 199 -8.07 -9.77 10.42
CA SER A 199 -7.27 -10.91 10.90
C SER A 199 -5.84 -10.49 11.25
N PRO A 200 -5.22 -11.10 12.27
CA PRO A 200 -3.88 -10.72 12.70
C PRO A 200 -2.78 -11.19 11.74
N ASP A 201 -3.05 -12.22 10.95
CA ASP A 201 -2.12 -12.83 10.00
C ASP A 201 -2.87 -13.53 8.87
N LEU A 202 -2.14 -13.95 7.84
CA LEU A 202 -2.71 -14.62 6.65
C LEU A 202 -3.21 -16.04 6.97
N ASP A 203 -2.60 -16.78 7.90
CA ASP A 203 -3.08 -18.12 8.26
C ASP A 203 -4.44 -18.04 8.97
N THR A 204 -4.60 -17.14 9.93
CA THR A 204 -5.90 -16.85 10.59
C THR A 204 -6.95 -16.35 9.59
N TYR A 205 -6.53 -15.50 8.65
CA TYR A 205 -7.40 -14.99 7.60
C TYR A 205 -7.93 -16.14 6.71
N ILE A 206 -7.06 -17.02 6.22
CA ILE A 206 -7.46 -18.18 5.40
C ILE A 206 -8.40 -19.11 6.16
N ALA A 207 -8.13 -19.39 7.43
CA ALA A 207 -9.00 -20.23 8.25
C ALA A 207 -10.42 -19.66 8.37
N LYS A 208 -10.56 -18.33 8.49
CA LYS A 208 -11.88 -17.67 8.49
C LYS A 208 -12.56 -17.76 7.12
N VAL A 209 -11.82 -17.45 6.04
CA VAL A 209 -12.36 -17.51 4.67
C VAL A 209 -12.86 -18.92 4.34
N ALA A 210 -12.14 -19.97 4.74
CA ALA A 210 -12.52 -21.37 4.54
C ALA A 210 -13.86 -21.73 5.19
N GLY A 211 -14.28 -21.02 6.23
CA GLY A 211 -15.55 -21.21 6.91
C GLY A 211 -16.74 -20.45 6.29
N ILE A 212 -16.51 -19.68 5.21
CA ILE A 212 -17.55 -18.84 4.58
C ILE A 212 -17.86 -19.39 3.20
N PRO A 213 -19.14 -19.58 2.83
CA PRO A 213 -19.52 -20.06 1.50
C PRO A 213 -19.09 -19.10 0.38
N LEU A 214 -18.93 -19.64 -0.82
CA LEU A 214 -18.81 -18.83 -2.04
C LEU A 214 -20.16 -18.20 -2.40
N LEU A 215 -20.14 -17.04 -3.05
CA LEU A 215 -21.32 -16.32 -3.55
C LEU A 215 -22.00 -17.05 -4.71
N PHE A 216 -21.21 -17.71 -5.54
CA PHE A 216 -21.65 -18.42 -6.75
C PHE A 216 -20.66 -19.51 -7.11
N GLN A 217 -21.05 -20.41 -8.02
CA GLN A 217 -20.17 -21.46 -8.51
C GLN A 217 -18.92 -20.87 -9.18
N PRO A 218 -17.73 -21.41 -8.91
CA PRO A 218 -16.48 -20.95 -9.53
C PRO A 218 -16.65 -20.86 -11.05
N GLY A 219 -16.19 -19.77 -11.64
CA GLY A 219 -16.25 -19.49 -13.07
C GLY A 219 -17.61 -19.02 -13.60
N SER A 220 -18.69 -19.04 -12.80
CA SER A 220 -20.02 -18.74 -13.30
C SER A 220 -20.36 -17.26 -13.35
N ASP A 221 -19.71 -16.42 -12.52
CA ASP A 221 -19.96 -14.99 -12.43
C ASP A 221 -18.69 -14.25 -11.98
N TRP A 222 -18.77 -12.92 -11.87
CA TRP A 222 -17.71 -12.05 -11.39
C TRP A 222 -18.16 -11.28 -10.15
N SER A 223 -17.34 -11.26 -9.13
CA SER A 223 -17.53 -10.42 -7.96
C SER A 223 -16.20 -9.88 -7.45
N TYR A 224 -16.10 -8.58 -7.27
CA TYR A 224 -14.96 -7.98 -6.58
C TYR A 224 -14.82 -8.58 -5.18
N SER A 225 -13.72 -9.22 -4.91
CA SER A 225 -13.61 -10.13 -3.77
C SER A 225 -12.27 -10.02 -3.04
N THR A 226 -12.16 -10.76 -1.95
CA THR A 226 -10.94 -10.94 -1.18
C THR A 226 -9.86 -11.79 -1.88
N ALA A 227 -10.08 -12.17 -3.14
CA ALA A 227 -9.20 -13.06 -3.91
C ALA A 227 -7.73 -12.60 -3.94
N VAL A 228 -7.45 -11.30 -3.91
CA VAL A 228 -6.07 -10.81 -3.97
C VAL A 228 -5.36 -10.93 -2.60
N ASP A 229 -6.09 -10.94 -1.50
CA ASP A 229 -5.55 -11.26 -0.18
C ASP A 229 -5.18 -12.75 -0.13
N ILE A 230 -5.99 -13.63 -0.75
CA ILE A 230 -5.67 -15.06 -0.94
C ILE A 230 -4.44 -15.23 -1.82
N GLN A 231 -4.27 -14.44 -2.89
CA GLN A 231 -3.07 -14.45 -3.72
C GLN A 231 -1.82 -14.13 -2.90
N GLY A 232 -1.88 -13.18 -1.96
CA GLY A 232 -0.77 -12.89 -1.02
C GLY A 232 -0.37 -14.12 -0.20
N TYR A 233 -1.36 -14.87 0.30
CA TYR A 233 -1.12 -16.13 1.00
C TYR A 233 -0.49 -17.20 0.07
N VAL A 234 -0.99 -17.34 -1.15
CA VAL A 234 -0.43 -18.28 -2.15
C VAL A 234 1.03 -17.95 -2.44
N ILE A 235 1.37 -16.66 -2.60
CA ILE A 235 2.76 -16.21 -2.77
C ILE A 235 3.61 -16.68 -1.58
N GLN A 236 3.14 -16.46 -0.34
CA GLN A 236 3.84 -16.92 0.86
C GLN A 236 4.06 -18.43 0.86
N LYS A 237 3.06 -19.22 0.48
CA LYS A 237 3.16 -20.69 0.45
C LYS A 237 4.10 -21.21 -0.62
N ILE A 238 4.08 -20.64 -1.81
CA ILE A 238 4.94 -21.08 -2.93
C ILE A 238 6.39 -20.66 -2.67
N SER A 239 6.62 -19.40 -2.27
CA SER A 239 7.97 -18.86 -2.09
C SER A 239 8.66 -19.32 -0.81
N GLY A 240 7.88 -19.72 0.22
CA GLY A 240 8.38 -20.01 1.56
C GLY A 240 8.85 -18.77 2.33
N LYS A 241 8.63 -17.55 1.80
CA LYS A 241 8.96 -16.27 2.44
C LYS A 241 7.69 -15.61 2.99
N PRO A 242 7.76 -14.78 4.05
CA PRO A 242 6.67 -13.85 4.38
C PRO A 242 6.28 -13.02 3.16
N PHE A 243 5.00 -12.75 2.98
CA PHE A 243 4.51 -12.10 1.76
C PHE A 243 5.15 -10.71 1.51
N GLY A 244 5.24 -9.88 2.56
CA GLY A 244 5.89 -8.57 2.46
C GLY A 244 7.38 -8.66 2.13
N GLN A 245 8.07 -9.70 2.63
CA GLN A 245 9.48 -9.94 2.28
C GLN A 245 9.62 -10.34 0.82
N TYR A 246 8.70 -11.16 0.29
CA TYR A 246 8.68 -11.51 -1.12
C TYR A 246 8.50 -10.27 -2.01
N LEU A 247 7.52 -9.42 -1.68
CA LEU A 247 7.32 -8.15 -2.40
C LEU A 247 8.56 -7.25 -2.35
N GLN A 248 9.21 -7.18 -1.18
CA GLN A 248 10.43 -6.38 -1.02
C GLN A 248 11.56 -6.89 -1.92
N ASP A 249 11.79 -8.21 -1.95
CA ASP A 249 12.91 -8.82 -2.68
C ASP A 249 12.68 -8.78 -4.21
N GLU A 250 11.47 -9.09 -4.65
CA GLU A 250 11.19 -9.34 -6.07
C GLU A 250 10.63 -8.11 -6.80
N ILE A 251 10.02 -7.15 -6.08
CA ILE A 251 9.36 -6.00 -6.70
C ILE A 251 9.95 -4.68 -6.20
N PHE A 252 9.94 -4.43 -4.88
CA PHE A 252 10.24 -3.09 -4.37
C PHE A 252 11.71 -2.75 -4.49
N ALA A 253 12.62 -3.63 -4.08
CA ALA A 253 14.05 -3.37 -4.15
C ALA A 253 14.57 -3.26 -5.60
N PRO A 254 14.22 -4.17 -6.54
CA PRO A 254 14.62 -4.05 -7.94
C PRO A 254 14.15 -2.75 -8.61
N LEU A 255 12.94 -2.27 -8.26
CA LEU A 255 12.37 -1.04 -8.82
C LEU A 255 12.75 0.23 -8.04
N GLY A 256 13.50 0.10 -6.93
CA GLY A 256 13.86 1.23 -6.07
C GLY A 256 12.65 1.88 -5.38
N MET A 257 11.60 1.11 -5.06
CA MET A 257 10.38 1.54 -4.38
C MET A 257 10.61 1.57 -2.86
N THR A 258 11.38 2.53 -2.39
CA THR A 258 11.88 2.57 -1.01
C THR A 258 10.83 2.98 0.02
N ASP A 259 9.71 3.55 -0.40
CA ASP A 259 8.61 4.03 0.45
C ASP A 259 7.34 3.18 0.33
N THR A 260 7.45 2.01 -0.31
CA THR A 260 6.33 1.06 -0.48
C THR A 260 6.49 -0.11 0.48
N ALA A 261 5.49 -0.32 1.35
CA ALA A 261 5.50 -1.39 2.36
C ALA A 261 4.12 -1.57 2.99
N PHE A 262 3.96 -2.58 3.89
CA PHE A 262 2.76 -2.75 4.72
C PHE A 262 2.74 -1.86 5.97
N PHE A 263 3.80 -1.12 6.25
CA PHE A 263 3.89 -0.19 7.38
C PHE A 263 4.78 1.01 7.03
N VAL A 264 4.70 2.07 7.83
CA VAL A 264 5.54 3.26 7.70
C VAL A 264 6.53 3.29 8.86
N PRO A 265 7.85 3.18 8.60
CA PRO A 265 8.89 3.32 9.62
C PRO A 265 8.81 4.67 10.35
N GLU A 266 9.19 4.70 11.61
CA GLU A 266 9.11 5.92 12.43
C GLU A 266 9.82 7.13 11.78
N ALA A 267 10.99 6.90 11.18
CA ALA A 267 11.77 7.95 10.50
C ALA A 267 11.04 8.58 9.29
N LYS A 268 9.99 7.94 8.76
CA LYS A 268 9.23 8.41 7.59
C LYS A 268 7.84 8.93 7.93
N ARG A 269 7.43 8.88 9.20
CA ARG A 269 6.06 9.21 9.62
C ARG A 269 5.67 10.66 9.38
N ASN A 270 6.62 11.56 9.38
CA ASN A 270 6.39 12.98 9.07
C ASN A 270 5.88 13.21 7.62
N ARG A 271 6.07 12.22 6.73
CA ARG A 271 5.58 12.24 5.33
C ARG A 271 4.27 11.47 5.14
N PHE A 272 3.79 10.75 6.15
CA PHE A 272 2.61 9.93 6.06
C PHE A 272 1.33 10.76 6.13
N SER A 273 0.40 10.53 5.20
CA SER A 273 -0.87 11.26 5.14
C SER A 273 -1.86 10.78 6.19
N ASP A 274 -2.69 11.66 6.69
CA ASP A 274 -3.89 11.30 7.46
C ASP A 274 -4.95 10.64 6.56
N VAL A 275 -5.91 9.96 7.20
CA VAL A 275 -7.16 9.53 6.58
C VAL A 275 -8.25 10.48 7.03
N PHE A 276 -9.03 10.99 6.10
CA PHE A 276 -10.14 11.87 6.41
C PHE A 276 -11.47 11.18 6.13
N SER A 277 -12.42 11.33 7.04
CA SER A 277 -13.82 11.02 6.80
C SER A 277 -14.55 12.29 6.37
N ARG A 278 -15.41 12.18 5.37
CA ARG A 278 -16.28 13.28 4.94
C ARG A 278 -17.70 13.01 5.41
N ASN A 279 -18.28 13.94 6.17
CA ASN A 279 -19.68 13.91 6.50
C ASN A 279 -20.50 14.14 5.22
N ALA A 280 -21.42 13.25 4.90
CA ALA A 280 -22.20 13.31 3.66
C ALA A 280 -23.18 14.50 3.61
N GLU A 281 -23.67 14.95 4.78
CA GLU A 281 -24.66 16.04 4.89
C GLU A 281 -24.01 17.42 4.94
N THR A 282 -22.96 17.57 5.76
CA THR A 282 -22.30 18.86 5.97
C THR A 282 -21.12 19.10 5.06
N GLY A 283 -20.54 18.04 4.46
CA GLY A 283 -19.31 18.11 3.70
C GLY A 283 -18.06 18.23 4.55
N GLU A 284 -18.19 18.32 5.87
CA GLU A 284 -17.06 18.46 6.78
C GLU A 284 -16.12 17.24 6.73
N GLN A 285 -14.83 17.50 6.67
CA GLN A 285 -13.79 16.47 6.65
C GLN A 285 -13.02 16.46 7.95
N THR A 286 -13.09 15.35 8.68
CA THR A 286 -12.40 15.14 9.96
C THR A 286 -11.37 14.02 9.84
N PRO A 287 -10.17 14.15 10.46
CA PRO A 287 -9.20 13.07 10.45
C PRO A 287 -9.73 11.87 11.23
N LEU A 288 -9.46 10.66 10.73
CA LEU A 288 -9.77 9.40 11.40
C LEU A 288 -8.55 8.97 12.21
N ASP A 289 -8.68 8.99 13.53
CA ASP A 289 -7.67 8.47 14.44
C ASP A 289 -8.10 7.11 14.99
N ALA A 290 -7.71 6.04 14.28
CA ALA A 290 -7.92 4.68 14.74
C ALA A 290 -6.67 3.85 14.50
N PRO A 291 -6.33 2.89 15.41
CA PRO A 291 -5.11 2.08 15.31
C PRO A 291 -4.91 1.41 13.95
N ARG A 292 -6.01 0.94 13.31
CA ARG A 292 -5.97 0.32 11.98
C ARG A 292 -5.46 1.24 10.87
N PHE A 293 -5.52 2.56 11.06
CA PHE A 293 -4.98 3.54 10.11
C PHE A 293 -3.55 3.97 10.43
N ALA A 294 -2.99 3.50 11.53
CA ALA A 294 -1.67 3.95 11.98
C ALA A 294 -0.52 3.35 11.16
N TYR A 295 -0.70 2.14 10.59
CA TYR A 295 0.34 1.48 9.77
C TYR A 295 1.72 1.48 10.45
N ARG A 296 1.75 1.16 11.74
CA ARG A 296 3.00 1.09 12.52
C ARG A 296 3.62 -0.30 12.39
N GLU A 297 4.94 -0.34 12.37
CA GLU A 297 5.69 -1.58 12.42
C GLU A 297 5.29 -2.41 13.66
N GLY A 298 5.05 -3.69 13.47
CA GLY A 298 4.65 -4.65 14.53
C GLY A 298 3.24 -4.44 15.10
N ALA A 299 2.51 -3.39 14.68
CA ALA A 299 1.12 -3.14 15.09
C ALA A 299 0.14 -3.33 13.92
N PHE A 300 0.64 -3.72 12.77
CA PHE A 300 -0.15 -4.03 11.59
C PHE A 300 -0.61 -5.51 11.67
N GLY A 301 -1.84 -5.77 11.28
CA GLY A 301 -2.37 -7.14 11.22
C GLY A 301 -1.79 -7.94 10.05
N MET A 302 -2.63 -8.62 9.28
CA MET A 302 -2.16 -9.38 8.13
C MET A 302 -1.59 -8.46 7.03
N GLU A 303 -0.62 -8.94 6.31
CA GLU A 303 -0.10 -8.33 5.08
C GLU A 303 -1.14 -8.51 3.94
N ALA A 304 -2.11 -7.59 3.88
CA ALA A 304 -3.27 -7.69 2.99
C ALA A 304 -2.89 -7.34 1.56
N GLY A 305 -2.83 -8.33 0.69
CA GLY A 305 -2.48 -8.16 -0.73
C GLY A 305 -3.47 -7.30 -1.50
N GLY A 306 -4.73 -7.28 -1.04
CA GLY A 306 -5.81 -6.53 -1.67
C GLY A 306 -5.85 -5.04 -1.32
N HIS A 307 -5.22 -4.60 -0.19
CA HIS A 307 -5.42 -3.21 0.27
C HIS A 307 -4.40 -2.70 1.29
N GLY A 308 -3.40 -3.50 1.64
CA GLY A 308 -2.58 -3.26 2.83
C GLY A 308 -1.37 -2.36 2.63
N LEU A 309 -1.01 -1.99 1.40
CA LEU A 309 0.21 -1.24 1.14
C LEU A 309 0.06 0.26 1.34
N VAL A 310 1.16 0.88 1.71
CA VAL A 310 1.42 2.31 1.56
C VAL A 310 2.44 2.51 0.44
N SER A 311 2.42 3.69 -0.19
CA SER A 311 3.38 4.04 -1.24
C SER A 311 3.43 5.56 -1.45
N THR A 312 4.41 6.02 -2.22
CA THR A 312 4.46 7.37 -2.79
C THR A 312 4.05 7.33 -4.27
N LEU A 313 3.71 8.50 -4.79
CA LEU A 313 3.42 8.65 -6.21
C LEU A 313 4.62 8.24 -7.07
N GLY A 314 5.85 8.60 -6.64
CA GLY A 314 7.09 8.24 -7.33
C GLY A 314 7.37 6.75 -7.35
N ASP A 315 7.20 6.06 -6.23
CA ASP A 315 7.39 4.60 -6.17
C ASP A 315 6.38 3.88 -7.07
N TYR A 316 5.11 4.29 -7.00
CA TYR A 316 4.08 3.68 -7.84
C TYR A 316 4.30 3.95 -9.33
N ALA A 317 4.82 5.14 -9.68
CA ALA A 317 5.19 5.43 -11.06
C ALA A 317 6.32 4.52 -11.59
N ARG A 318 7.31 4.18 -10.76
CA ARG A 318 8.36 3.21 -11.12
C ARG A 318 7.79 1.82 -11.39
N PHE A 319 6.79 1.42 -10.61
CA PHE A 319 6.09 0.16 -10.85
C PHE A 319 5.33 0.15 -12.18
N CYS A 320 4.76 1.29 -12.58
CA CYS A 320 3.98 1.42 -13.82
C CYS A 320 4.84 1.51 -15.09
N GLN A 321 6.14 1.75 -14.99
CA GLN A 321 7.09 1.83 -16.10
C GLN A 321 7.73 0.46 -16.41
#